data_634329be72782234346e9347c11f94d6
#
_entry.id   634329be72782234346e9347c11f94d6
#
_cell.length_a   1.000
_cell.length_b   1.000
_cell.length_c   1.000
_cell.angle_alpha   90.00
_cell.angle_beta   90.00
_cell.angle_gamma   90.00
#
_symmetry.space_group_name_H-M   'P 1'
#
loop_
_entity.id
_entity.type
_entity.pdbx_description
1 polymer ?
#
loop_
_entity_poly.entity_id
_entity_poly.type
_entity_poly.pdbx_seq_one_letter_code
_entity_poly.pdbx_strand_id
1 'polypeptide(L)'
;RRVLFRSKSWLRTLRRSWFSEQASRGLIVVALWPLAQIYPQPYLFGHGQLLPAISGWLSSWFAVPVDLSQLLWQEIHLGVDHYRLLEVIITAFGMTGAVLTLLCQTRRAAPKVPLALMLMLAAMTAKALAHAVLFAPDDAFSWLTPAAVSGLIVGIVMLAGLSFAPRAAQRRAATLSLLIALVLINLAPSNPYFLSTLQDWAQGKFLNFNGAAQFLSLCWPAFALWFLTHPAHHNTARSG
;
A
#
# COMPACT_ATOMS: atom_id res chain seq x y z
N ARG A 1 -38.54 -6.99 -1.71
CA ARG A 1 -37.85 -7.42 -2.96
C ARG A 1 -37.61 -6.27 -3.96
N ARG A 2 -38.50 -5.26 -4.13
CA ARG A 2 -38.32 -4.13 -5.08
C ARG A 2 -37.18 -3.19 -4.72
N VAL A 3 -36.87 -2.98 -3.45
CA VAL A 3 -35.77 -2.07 -3.00
C VAL A 3 -34.39 -2.61 -3.38
N LEU A 4 -34.18 -3.92 -3.27
CA LEU A 4 -32.90 -4.58 -3.63
C LEU A 4 -32.61 -4.54 -5.15
N PHE A 5 -33.63 -4.58 -5.99
CA PHE A 5 -33.46 -4.48 -7.45
C PHE A 5 -33.09 -3.07 -7.90
N ARG A 6 -33.60 -2.03 -7.23
CA ARG A 6 -33.31 -0.62 -7.54
C ARG A 6 -31.88 -0.25 -7.15
N SER A 7 -31.35 -0.80 -6.06
CA SER A 7 -29.96 -0.57 -5.64
C SER A 7 -28.96 -1.21 -6.60
N LYS A 8 -29.22 -2.40 -7.12
CA LYS A 8 -28.34 -3.07 -8.10
C LYS A 8 -28.24 -2.33 -9.43
N SER A 9 -29.32 -1.71 -9.91
CA SER A 9 -29.32 -0.90 -11.14
C SER A 9 -28.52 0.40 -10.95
N TRP A 10 -28.67 1.07 -9.81
CA TRP A 10 -27.96 2.32 -9.48
C TRP A 10 -26.44 2.10 -9.36
N LEU A 11 -26.00 1.06 -8.66
CA LEU A 11 -24.58 0.71 -8.55
C LEU A 11 -23.95 0.38 -9.91
N ARG A 12 -24.67 -0.31 -10.79
CA ARG A 12 -24.19 -0.59 -12.15
C ARG A 12 -24.07 0.69 -12.99
N THR A 13 -25.00 1.62 -12.84
CA THR A 13 -24.95 2.91 -13.53
C THR A 13 -23.79 3.76 -13.04
N LEU A 14 -23.60 3.89 -11.71
CA LEU A 14 -22.46 4.56 -11.12
C LEU A 14 -21.13 3.97 -11.58
N ARG A 15 -21.00 2.64 -11.55
CA ARG A 15 -19.79 1.98 -12.02
C ARG A 15 -19.49 2.30 -13.48
N ARG A 16 -20.49 2.28 -14.35
CA ARG A 16 -20.31 2.58 -15.79
C ARG A 16 -19.99 4.06 -16.04
N SER A 17 -20.50 4.98 -15.21
CA SER A 17 -20.24 6.41 -15.35
C SER A 17 -18.85 6.82 -14.84
N TRP A 18 -18.36 6.17 -13.75
CA TRP A 18 -17.12 6.59 -13.07
C TRP A 18 -15.89 5.78 -13.50
N PHE A 19 -16.04 4.52 -13.90
CA PHE A 19 -14.94 3.62 -14.18
C PHE A 19 -14.94 3.12 -15.62
N SER A 20 -13.76 2.77 -16.13
CA SER A 20 -13.63 2.11 -17.42
C SER A 20 -14.24 0.70 -17.39
N GLU A 21 -14.62 0.14 -18.54
CA GLU A 21 -15.22 -1.20 -18.60
C GLU A 21 -14.29 -2.29 -18.06
N GLN A 22 -12.99 -2.11 -18.25
CA GLN A 22 -11.96 -3.04 -17.80
C GLN A 22 -11.48 -2.80 -16.35
N ALA A 23 -12.03 -1.80 -15.65
CA ALA A 23 -11.61 -1.43 -14.30
C ALA A 23 -11.88 -2.50 -13.23
N SER A 24 -12.67 -3.56 -13.54
CA SER A 24 -13.07 -4.55 -12.52
C SER A 24 -11.90 -5.17 -11.78
N ARG A 25 -10.88 -5.61 -12.51
CA ARG A 25 -9.69 -6.25 -11.92
C ARG A 25 -8.87 -5.26 -11.10
N GLY A 26 -8.67 -4.08 -11.64
CA GLY A 26 -7.93 -3.03 -10.94
C GLY A 26 -8.66 -2.49 -9.72
N LEU A 27 -9.99 -2.43 -9.73
CA LEU A 27 -10.77 -2.06 -8.55
C LEU A 27 -10.65 -3.10 -7.43
N ILE A 28 -10.54 -4.40 -7.77
CA ILE A 28 -10.24 -5.45 -6.79
C ILE A 28 -8.87 -5.20 -6.16
N VAL A 29 -7.84 -4.97 -6.99
CA VAL A 29 -6.48 -4.68 -6.48
C VAL A 29 -6.49 -3.46 -5.57
N VAL A 30 -7.18 -2.39 -5.96
CA VAL A 30 -7.29 -1.16 -5.14
C VAL A 30 -8.07 -1.41 -3.85
N ALA A 31 -9.16 -2.19 -3.89
CA ALA A 31 -9.96 -2.52 -2.71
C ALA A 31 -9.20 -3.41 -1.70
N LEU A 32 -8.23 -4.18 -2.14
CA LEU A 32 -7.35 -4.97 -1.28
C LEU A 32 -6.30 -4.11 -0.55
N TRP A 33 -6.01 -2.89 -1.00
CA TRP A 33 -5.00 -2.06 -0.37
C TRP A 33 -5.31 -1.63 1.07
N PRO A 34 -6.53 -1.19 1.42
CA PRO A 34 -6.89 -0.98 2.82
C PRO A 34 -6.72 -2.21 3.70
N LEU A 35 -7.05 -3.39 3.19
CA LEU A 35 -6.87 -4.64 3.93
C LEU A 35 -5.39 -5.00 4.11
N ALA A 36 -4.54 -4.65 3.15
CA ALA A 36 -3.10 -4.82 3.28
C ALA A 36 -2.49 -3.97 4.40
N GLN A 37 -3.18 -2.92 4.87
CA GLN A 37 -2.74 -2.09 6.01
C GLN A 37 -2.90 -2.79 7.37
N ILE A 38 -3.63 -3.89 7.45
CA ILE A 38 -3.87 -4.61 8.71
C ILE A 38 -2.56 -5.21 9.25
N TYR A 39 -1.69 -5.71 8.37
CA TYR A 39 -0.38 -6.20 8.79
C TYR A 39 0.52 -5.03 9.24
N PRO A 40 1.18 -5.12 10.40
CA PRO A 40 2.10 -4.08 10.85
C PRO A 40 3.29 -3.96 9.90
N GLN A 41 3.65 -2.74 9.58
CA GLN A 41 4.74 -2.40 8.67
C GLN A 41 5.66 -1.40 9.36
N PRO A 42 7.00 -1.47 9.13
CA PRO A 42 7.96 -0.56 9.72
C PRO A 42 7.77 0.89 9.29
N TYR A 43 7.17 1.10 8.11
CA TYR A 43 6.88 2.41 7.53
C TYR A 43 5.46 2.45 6.99
N LEU A 44 4.78 3.58 7.13
CA LEU A 44 3.42 3.75 6.63
C LEU A 44 3.38 3.51 5.11
N PHE A 45 2.44 2.65 4.66
CA PHE A 45 2.29 2.20 3.26
C PHE A 45 3.49 1.45 2.67
N GLY A 46 4.41 0.99 3.51
CA GLY A 46 5.58 0.20 3.11
C GLY A 46 5.24 -1.27 2.91
N HIS A 47 4.57 -1.60 1.81
CA HIS A 47 4.20 -2.98 1.46
C HIS A 47 5.30 -3.70 0.67
N GLY A 48 5.28 -5.04 0.67
CA GLY A 48 6.17 -5.85 -0.14
C GLY A 48 7.55 -6.07 0.46
N GLN A 49 7.63 -6.26 1.77
CA GLN A 49 8.88 -6.54 2.51
C GLN A 49 9.36 -7.96 2.24
N LEU A 50 9.92 -8.20 1.05
CA LEU A 50 10.36 -9.52 0.62
C LEU A 50 11.64 -9.97 1.35
N LEU A 51 12.64 -9.10 1.47
CA LEU A 51 13.90 -9.44 2.12
C LEU A 51 13.72 -9.80 3.61
N PRO A 52 12.99 -9.03 4.43
CA PRO A 52 12.69 -9.42 5.80
C PRO A 52 11.90 -10.73 5.89
N ALA A 53 10.93 -10.96 4.99
CA ALA A 53 10.15 -12.19 4.97
C ALA A 53 11.03 -13.42 4.64
N ILE A 54 11.88 -13.31 3.62
CA ILE A 54 12.82 -14.38 3.24
C ILE A 54 13.84 -14.62 4.36
N SER A 55 14.37 -13.57 4.97
CA SER A 55 15.28 -13.68 6.13
C SER A 55 14.63 -14.45 7.28
N GLY A 56 13.36 -14.16 7.59
CA GLY A 56 12.61 -14.88 8.62
C GLY A 56 12.41 -16.36 8.29
N TRP A 57 12.09 -16.69 7.04
CA TRP A 57 11.96 -18.09 6.60
C TRP A 57 13.29 -18.84 6.64
N LEU A 58 14.37 -18.24 6.16
CA LEU A 58 15.71 -18.84 6.23
C LEU A 58 16.13 -19.05 7.67
N SER A 59 15.91 -18.08 8.55
CA SER A 59 16.21 -18.21 9.99
C SER A 59 15.46 -19.38 10.64
N SER A 60 14.19 -19.59 10.24
CA SER A 60 13.40 -20.72 10.75
C SER A 60 13.88 -22.08 10.23
N TRP A 61 14.42 -22.15 8.99
CA TRP A 61 14.91 -23.39 8.41
C TRP A 61 16.30 -23.78 8.92
N PHE A 62 17.18 -22.80 9.09
CA PHE A 62 18.56 -23.07 9.51
C PHE A 62 18.76 -23.01 11.03
N ALA A 63 17.72 -22.65 11.79
CA ALA A 63 17.81 -22.42 13.25
C ALA A 63 18.92 -21.43 13.65
N VAL A 64 19.35 -20.56 12.73
CA VAL A 64 20.37 -19.52 12.91
C VAL A 64 19.76 -18.21 12.41
N PRO A 65 19.93 -17.08 13.11
CA PRO A 65 19.43 -15.79 12.67
C PRO A 65 20.11 -15.38 11.36
N VAL A 66 19.35 -15.37 10.27
CA VAL A 66 19.79 -14.92 8.94
C VAL A 66 19.12 -13.58 8.67
N ASP A 67 19.92 -12.53 8.49
CA ASP A 67 19.42 -11.22 8.07
C ASP A 67 20.07 -10.85 6.74
N LEU A 68 19.30 -11.00 5.64
CA LEU A 68 19.76 -10.67 4.30
C LEU A 68 20.00 -9.16 4.11
N SER A 69 19.34 -8.32 4.91
CA SER A 69 19.56 -6.88 4.85
C SER A 69 20.95 -6.50 5.36
N GLN A 70 21.47 -7.20 6.36
CA GLN A 70 22.82 -6.98 6.86
C GLN A 70 23.91 -7.28 5.81
N LEU A 71 23.69 -8.25 4.92
CA LEU A 71 24.63 -8.54 3.82
C LEU A 71 24.78 -7.36 2.86
N LEU A 72 23.73 -6.55 2.71
CA LEU A 72 23.74 -5.36 1.85
C LEU A 72 24.34 -4.13 2.54
N TRP A 73 24.30 -4.08 3.87
CA TRP A 73 24.62 -2.89 4.66
C TRP A 73 25.75 -3.07 5.67
N GLN A 74 26.66 -4.06 5.46
CA GLN A 74 27.74 -4.42 6.41
C GLN A 74 28.57 -3.24 6.89
N GLU A 75 28.68 -2.15 6.13
CA GLU A 75 29.53 -0.99 6.45
C GLU A 75 28.77 0.34 6.57
N ILE A 76 27.45 0.38 6.30
CA ILE A 76 26.70 1.64 6.28
C ILE A 76 25.85 1.76 7.53
N HIS A 77 26.27 2.62 8.45
CA HIS A 77 25.49 2.98 9.63
C HIS A 77 24.56 4.14 9.29
N LEU A 78 23.25 3.84 9.15
CA LEU A 78 22.24 4.87 8.94
C LEU A 78 21.93 5.57 10.27
N GLY A 79 22.05 6.89 10.31
CA GLY A 79 21.60 7.71 11.42
C GLY A 79 20.07 7.87 11.43
N VAL A 80 19.53 8.38 12.52
CA VAL A 80 18.08 8.60 12.73
C VAL A 80 17.45 9.41 11.59
N ASP A 81 18.15 10.41 11.07
CA ASP A 81 17.62 11.26 9.99
C ASP A 81 17.48 10.52 8.67
N HIS A 82 18.32 9.53 8.39
CA HIS A 82 18.17 8.67 7.21
C HIS A 82 16.94 7.79 7.32
N TYR A 83 16.66 7.21 8.50
CA TYR A 83 15.42 6.44 8.71
C TYR A 83 14.18 7.30 8.56
N ARG A 84 14.19 8.54 9.08
CA ARG A 84 13.10 9.50 8.89
C ARG A 84 12.88 9.84 7.41
N LEU A 85 13.96 10.09 6.67
CA LEU A 85 13.89 10.37 5.23
C LEU A 85 13.33 9.17 4.46
N LEU A 86 13.78 7.96 4.76
CA LEU A 86 13.23 6.74 4.16
C LEU A 86 11.74 6.61 4.43
N GLU A 87 11.29 6.86 5.66
CA GLU A 87 9.87 6.83 6.02
C GLU A 87 9.06 7.85 5.23
N VAL A 88 9.55 9.09 5.10
CA VAL A 88 8.91 10.14 4.28
C VAL A 88 8.75 9.67 2.83
N ILE A 89 9.82 9.15 2.24
CA ILE A 89 9.81 8.74 0.83
C ILE A 89 8.90 7.53 0.63
N ILE A 90 9.03 6.47 1.44
CA ILE A 90 8.23 5.25 1.34
C ILE A 90 6.74 5.57 1.50
N THR A 91 6.39 6.40 2.50
CA THR A 91 5.00 6.83 2.74
C THR A 91 4.45 7.61 1.55
N ALA A 92 5.19 8.59 1.05
CA ALA A 92 4.76 9.44 -0.06
C ALA A 92 4.57 8.64 -1.35
N PHE A 93 5.53 7.80 -1.71
CA PHE A 93 5.47 7.00 -2.93
C PHE A 93 4.49 5.84 -2.82
N GLY A 94 4.40 5.17 -1.67
CA GLY A 94 3.41 4.12 -1.43
C GLY A 94 1.98 4.63 -1.58
N MET A 95 1.66 5.77 -0.95
CA MET A 95 0.37 6.45 -1.09
C MET A 95 0.10 6.88 -2.53
N THR A 96 1.06 7.57 -3.16
CA THR A 96 0.92 8.07 -4.53
C THR A 96 0.67 6.91 -5.50
N GLY A 97 1.42 5.83 -5.39
CA GLY A 97 1.25 4.64 -6.21
C GLY A 97 -0.13 4.01 -6.07
N ALA A 98 -0.61 3.83 -4.84
CA ALA A 98 -1.92 3.24 -4.58
C ALA A 98 -3.08 4.11 -5.09
N VAL A 99 -3.06 5.41 -4.79
CA VAL A 99 -4.11 6.34 -5.22
C VAL A 99 -4.11 6.53 -6.73
N LEU A 100 -2.95 6.66 -7.38
CA LEU A 100 -2.87 6.74 -8.84
C LEU A 100 -3.32 5.44 -9.53
N THR A 101 -3.13 4.28 -8.90
CA THR A 101 -3.68 3.00 -9.39
C THR A 101 -5.20 3.04 -9.44
N LEU A 102 -5.86 3.73 -8.50
CA LEU A 102 -7.29 4.00 -8.58
C LEU A 102 -7.60 5.03 -9.68
N LEU A 103 -6.93 6.18 -9.66
CA LEU A 103 -7.27 7.33 -10.52
C LEU A 103 -7.07 7.04 -12.02
N CYS A 104 -6.06 6.26 -12.40
CA CYS A 104 -5.83 5.89 -13.81
C CYS A 104 -6.97 5.04 -14.40
N GLN A 105 -7.84 4.44 -13.56
CA GLN A 105 -8.99 3.65 -13.98
C GLN A 105 -10.29 4.48 -14.08
N THR A 106 -10.28 5.71 -13.54
CA THR A 106 -11.46 6.56 -13.51
C THR A 106 -11.71 7.26 -14.84
N ARG A 107 -12.99 7.51 -15.15
CA ARG A 107 -13.39 8.34 -16.30
C ARG A 107 -13.24 9.83 -15.94
N ARG A 108 -13.24 10.71 -16.96
CA ARG A 108 -13.14 12.17 -16.73
C ARG A 108 -14.26 12.72 -15.84
N ALA A 109 -15.45 12.16 -15.93
CA ALA A 109 -16.62 12.57 -15.14
C ALA A 109 -16.62 12.02 -13.70
N ALA A 110 -15.66 11.17 -13.33
CA ALA A 110 -15.61 10.60 -11.99
C ALA A 110 -15.16 11.65 -10.95
N PRO A 111 -15.72 11.63 -9.74
CA PRO A 111 -15.31 12.49 -8.65
C PRO A 111 -13.99 11.98 -8.05
N LYS A 112 -12.86 12.36 -8.66
CA LYS A 112 -11.52 11.84 -8.34
C LYS A 112 -11.11 12.11 -6.89
N VAL A 113 -11.34 13.34 -6.41
CA VAL A 113 -10.95 13.73 -5.04
C VAL A 113 -11.71 12.94 -3.98
N PRO A 114 -13.06 12.87 -4.00
CA PRO A 114 -13.80 12.02 -3.07
C PRO A 114 -13.39 10.54 -3.12
N LEU A 115 -13.11 9.99 -4.30
CA LEU A 115 -12.68 8.60 -4.43
C LEU A 115 -11.29 8.37 -3.81
N ALA A 116 -10.35 9.30 -4.02
CA ALA A 116 -9.03 9.25 -3.41
C ALA A 116 -9.12 9.37 -1.88
N LEU A 117 -9.91 10.32 -1.38
CA LEU A 117 -10.14 10.51 0.06
C LEU A 117 -10.80 9.29 0.70
N MET A 118 -11.78 8.69 0.04
CA MET A 118 -12.45 7.48 0.53
C MET A 118 -11.47 6.30 0.62
N LEU A 119 -10.60 6.12 -0.37
CA LEU A 119 -9.57 5.08 -0.36
C LEU A 119 -8.57 5.32 0.77
N MET A 120 -8.10 6.56 0.95
CA MET A 120 -7.18 6.94 2.03
C MET A 120 -7.80 6.75 3.41
N LEU A 121 -9.04 7.21 3.60
CA LEU A 121 -9.77 7.01 4.85
C LEU A 121 -9.94 5.52 5.16
N ALA A 122 -10.33 4.71 4.19
CA ALA A 122 -10.45 3.26 4.38
C ALA A 122 -9.12 2.62 4.80
N ALA A 123 -8.00 3.01 4.17
CA ALA A 123 -6.67 2.50 4.51
C ALA A 123 -6.23 2.91 5.92
N MET A 124 -6.39 4.19 6.27
CA MET A 124 -6.04 4.70 7.60
C MET A 124 -6.92 4.10 8.71
N THR A 125 -8.23 3.98 8.44
CA THR A 125 -9.16 3.35 9.39
C THR A 125 -8.83 1.88 9.60
N ALA A 126 -8.55 1.13 8.52
CA ALA A 126 -8.14 -0.28 8.63
C ALA A 126 -6.87 -0.42 9.47
N LYS A 127 -5.87 0.46 9.25
CA LYS A 127 -4.63 0.46 10.03
C LYS A 127 -4.87 0.81 11.50
N ALA A 128 -5.62 1.88 11.78
CA ALA A 128 -5.92 2.30 13.14
C ALA A 128 -6.70 1.23 13.93
N LEU A 129 -7.72 0.63 13.29
CA LEU A 129 -8.47 -0.48 13.89
C LEU A 129 -7.58 -1.71 14.14
N ALA A 130 -6.70 -2.04 13.19
CA ALA A 130 -5.77 -3.15 13.36
C ALA A 130 -4.84 -2.91 14.57
N HIS A 131 -4.26 -1.72 14.70
CA HIS A 131 -3.41 -1.37 15.84
C HIS A 131 -4.19 -1.39 17.15
N ALA A 132 -5.39 -0.80 17.20
CA ALA A 132 -6.22 -0.78 18.40
C ALA A 132 -6.62 -2.18 18.89
N VAL A 133 -6.91 -3.12 17.95
CA VAL A 133 -7.36 -4.47 18.27
C VAL A 133 -6.22 -5.42 18.58
N LEU A 134 -5.10 -5.28 17.88
CA LEU A 134 -3.98 -6.24 17.91
C LEU A 134 -2.92 -5.88 18.95
N PHE A 135 -2.75 -4.59 19.25
CA PHE A 135 -1.82 -4.11 20.29
C PHE A 135 -2.62 -3.56 21.48
N ALA A 136 -2.87 -2.28 21.53
CA ALA A 136 -3.70 -1.65 22.55
C ALA A 136 -4.53 -0.50 21.94
N PRO A 137 -5.70 -0.17 22.50
CA PRO A 137 -6.49 0.96 22.02
C PRO A 137 -5.73 2.28 22.00
N ASP A 138 -4.82 2.50 22.95
CA ASP A 138 -4.00 3.70 23.05
C ASP A 138 -2.95 3.78 21.93
N ASP A 139 -2.59 2.64 21.32
CA ASP A 139 -1.63 2.54 20.21
C ASP A 139 -2.28 2.67 18.82
N ALA A 140 -3.58 2.95 18.75
CA ALA A 140 -4.32 3.04 17.50
C ALA A 140 -3.67 3.96 16.44
N PHE A 141 -2.93 4.97 16.86
CA PHE A 141 -2.25 5.96 16.03
C PHE A 141 -0.73 5.99 16.19
N SER A 142 -0.12 5.00 16.85
CA SER A 142 1.34 4.93 17.05
C SER A 142 2.15 4.93 15.74
N TRP A 143 1.54 4.46 14.64
CA TRP A 143 2.11 4.48 13.30
C TRP A 143 2.16 5.87 12.66
N LEU A 144 1.49 6.89 13.23
CA LEU A 144 1.45 8.25 12.70
C LEU A 144 2.62 9.08 13.25
N THR A 145 3.82 8.69 12.88
CA THR A 145 5.06 9.39 13.25
C THR A 145 5.15 10.75 12.58
N PRO A 146 5.97 11.70 13.07
CA PRO A 146 6.24 12.96 12.38
C PRO A 146 6.75 12.78 10.95
N ALA A 147 7.55 11.73 10.70
CA ALA A 147 8.06 11.41 9.37
C ALA A 147 6.94 10.87 8.47
N ALA A 148 6.05 10.01 8.99
CA ALA A 148 4.87 9.55 8.26
C ALA A 148 3.94 10.71 7.87
N VAL A 149 3.70 11.67 8.78
CA VAL A 149 2.91 12.88 8.48
C VAL A 149 3.57 13.70 7.37
N SER A 150 4.89 13.91 7.44
CA SER A 150 5.62 14.60 6.38
C SER A 150 5.51 13.87 5.04
N GLY A 151 5.60 12.54 5.05
CA GLY A 151 5.39 11.69 3.88
C GLY A 151 3.98 11.79 3.29
N LEU A 152 2.95 11.86 4.14
CA LEU A 152 1.57 12.11 3.70
C LEU A 152 1.43 13.47 3.01
N ILE A 153 2.03 14.53 3.57
CA ILE A 153 2.01 15.87 2.97
C ILE A 153 2.69 15.86 1.60
N VAL A 154 3.88 15.28 1.49
CA VAL A 154 4.60 15.15 0.22
C VAL A 154 3.77 14.36 -0.80
N GLY A 155 3.18 13.24 -0.39
CA GLY A 155 2.32 12.44 -1.26
C GLY A 155 1.06 13.18 -1.71
N ILE A 156 0.44 14.01 -0.86
CA ILE A 156 -0.70 14.87 -1.24
C ILE A 156 -0.28 15.87 -2.31
N VAL A 157 0.89 16.51 -2.15
CA VAL A 157 1.44 17.44 -3.16
C VAL A 157 1.70 16.73 -4.49
N MET A 158 2.32 15.54 -4.44
CA MET A 158 2.52 14.72 -5.64
C MET A 158 1.20 14.36 -6.33
N LEU A 159 0.20 13.92 -5.57
CA LEU A 159 -1.12 13.58 -6.09
C LEU A 159 -1.85 14.81 -6.65
N ALA A 160 -1.73 15.97 -6.03
CA ALA A 160 -2.32 17.22 -6.53
C ALA A 160 -1.79 17.53 -7.94
N GLY A 161 -0.48 17.40 -8.17
CA GLY A 161 0.11 17.59 -9.51
C GLY A 161 -0.28 16.49 -10.51
N LEU A 162 -0.20 15.22 -10.09
CA LEU A 162 -0.40 14.07 -10.98
C LEU A 162 -1.87 13.77 -11.28
N SER A 163 -2.82 14.23 -10.47
CA SER A 163 -4.26 14.00 -10.69
C SER A 163 -4.79 14.64 -11.98
N PHE A 164 -4.13 15.69 -12.47
CA PHE A 164 -4.46 16.39 -13.73
C PHE A 164 -3.76 15.77 -14.95
N ALA A 165 -2.79 14.88 -14.73
CA ALA A 165 -2.03 14.26 -15.81
C ALA A 165 -2.92 13.32 -16.65
N PRO A 166 -2.56 13.06 -17.94
CA PRO A 166 -3.20 12.04 -18.77
C PRO A 166 -3.12 10.65 -18.10
N ARG A 167 -4.12 9.79 -18.34
CA ARG A 167 -4.18 8.45 -17.75
C ARG A 167 -2.89 7.64 -17.95
N ALA A 168 -2.28 7.72 -19.13
CA ALA A 168 -1.02 7.03 -19.41
C ALA A 168 0.12 7.53 -18.49
N ALA A 169 0.19 8.85 -18.25
CA ALA A 169 1.16 9.43 -17.32
C ALA A 169 0.86 9.05 -15.87
N GLN A 170 -0.42 9.09 -15.44
CA GLN A 170 -0.83 8.62 -14.11
C GLN A 170 -0.43 7.16 -13.89
N ARG A 171 -0.63 6.31 -14.89
CA ARG A 171 -0.27 4.89 -14.82
C ARG A 171 1.25 4.69 -14.70
N ARG A 172 2.05 5.40 -15.52
CA ARG A 172 3.51 5.37 -15.42
C ARG A 172 3.99 5.88 -14.06
N ALA A 173 3.42 6.98 -13.59
CA ALA A 173 3.74 7.53 -12.28
C ALA A 173 3.36 6.57 -11.15
N ALA A 174 2.21 5.88 -11.22
CA ALA A 174 1.82 4.85 -10.27
C ALA A 174 2.84 3.69 -10.25
N THR A 175 3.22 3.19 -11.43
CA THR A 175 4.22 2.12 -11.55
C THR A 175 5.55 2.52 -10.95
N LEU A 176 6.08 3.71 -11.30
CA LEU A 176 7.35 4.22 -10.77
C LEU A 176 7.27 4.43 -9.26
N SER A 177 6.18 4.99 -8.76
CA SER A 177 5.99 5.21 -7.32
C SER A 177 6.00 3.89 -6.55
N LEU A 178 5.26 2.88 -7.01
CA LEU A 178 5.25 1.57 -6.37
C LEU A 178 6.62 0.86 -6.46
N LEU A 179 7.33 0.99 -7.57
CA LEU A 179 8.69 0.44 -7.71
C LEU A 179 9.67 1.11 -6.74
N ILE A 180 9.64 2.44 -6.64
CA ILE A 180 10.49 3.19 -5.70
C ILE A 180 10.19 2.76 -4.26
N ALA A 181 8.91 2.73 -3.86
CA ALA A 181 8.53 2.29 -2.53
C ALA A 181 8.96 0.84 -2.25
N LEU A 182 8.76 -0.07 -3.23
CA LEU A 182 9.13 -1.48 -3.12
C LEU A 182 10.65 -1.68 -3.00
N VAL A 183 11.43 -0.95 -3.77
CA VAL A 183 12.90 -1.00 -3.70
C VAL A 183 13.37 -0.48 -2.35
N LEU A 184 12.90 0.69 -1.93
CA LEU A 184 13.35 1.31 -0.69
C LEU A 184 12.95 0.51 0.55
N ILE A 185 11.75 -0.09 0.60
CA ILE A 185 11.31 -0.90 1.74
C ILE A 185 12.15 -2.19 1.87
N ASN A 186 12.65 -2.73 0.78
CA ASN A 186 13.51 -3.92 0.80
C ASN A 186 14.99 -3.57 1.01
N LEU A 187 15.43 -2.39 0.60
CA LEU A 187 16.78 -1.92 0.87
C LEU A 187 16.92 -1.28 2.26
N ALA A 188 15.82 -0.85 2.89
CA ALA A 188 15.88 -0.28 4.23
C ALA A 188 16.37 -1.32 5.24
N PRO A 189 17.37 -1.02 6.07
CA PRO A 189 17.82 -1.93 7.10
C PRO A 189 16.72 -2.14 8.15
N SER A 190 16.75 -3.28 8.81
CA SER A 190 15.78 -3.66 9.83
C SER A 190 15.71 -2.59 10.92
N ASN A 191 14.51 -2.08 11.18
CA ASN A 191 14.29 -1.11 12.25
C ASN A 191 14.16 -1.87 13.60
N PRO A 192 15.09 -1.71 14.55
CA PRO A 192 15.06 -2.42 15.83
C PRO A 192 13.75 -2.21 16.61
N TYR A 193 13.17 -1.01 16.54
CA TYR A 193 11.89 -0.69 17.21
C TYR A 193 10.72 -1.44 16.60
N PHE A 194 10.79 -1.76 15.32
CA PHE A 194 9.75 -2.51 14.64
C PHE A 194 9.80 -4.00 14.96
N LEU A 195 10.97 -4.55 15.27
CA LEU A 195 11.12 -5.96 15.61
C LEU A 195 10.34 -6.32 16.89
N SER A 196 10.29 -5.44 17.89
CA SER A 196 9.46 -5.64 19.09
C SER A 196 7.97 -5.69 18.74
N THR A 197 7.49 -4.80 17.89
CA THR A 197 6.10 -4.77 17.39
C THR A 197 5.73 -6.06 16.65
N LEU A 198 6.66 -6.62 15.88
CA LEU A 198 6.43 -7.90 15.17
C LEU A 198 6.37 -9.09 16.13
N GLN A 199 7.12 -9.08 17.22
CA GLN A 199 7.05 -10.15 18.23
C GLN A 199 5.68 -10.17 18.91
N ASP A 200 5.15 -8.99 19.26
CA ASP A 200 3.81 -8.87 19.84
C ASP A 200 2.73 -9.32 18.86
N TRP A 201 2.88 -9.00 17.57
CA TRP A 201 2.00 -9.49 16.50
C TRP A 201 2.05 -11.01 16.34
N ALA A 202 3.23 -11.61 16.32
CA ALA A 202 3.41 -13.04 16.10
C ALA A 202 2.83 -13.89 17.23
N GLN A 203 2.80 -13.37 18.47
CA GLN A 203 2.24 -14.02 19.66
C GLN A 203 0.73 -13.75 19.82
N GLY A 204 0.13 -12.96 18.93
CA GLY A 204 -1.26 -12.48 19.03
C GLY A 204 -2.31 -13.56 18.80
N LYS A 205 -3.54 -13.25 19.22
CA LYS A 205 -4.70 -14.16 19.33
C LYS A 205 -5.26 -14.70 17.99
N PHE A 206 -4.77 -14.23 16.80
CA PHE A 206 -5.38 -14.49 15.50
C PHE A 206 -4.40 -15.06 14.48
N LEU A 207 -3.65 -16.10 14.81
CA LEU A 207 -2.57 -16.67 14.01
C LEU A 207 -2.90 -16.89 12.52
N ASN A 208 -4.08 -17.46 12.20
CA ASN A 208 -4.47 -17.72 10.81
C ASN A 208 -4.76 -16.43 10.03
N PHE A 209 -5.37 -15.45 10.67
CA PHE A 209 -5.66 -14.15 10.08
C PHE A 209 -4.38 -13.33 9.89
N ASN A 210 -3.44 -13.43 10.83
CA ASN A 210 -2.14 -12.77 10.76
C ASN A 210 -1.36 -13.20 9.52
N GLY A 211 -1.33 -14.50 9.21
CA GLY A 211 -0.70 -15.02 7.99
C GLY A 211 -1.33 -14.50 6.70
N ALA A 212 -2.66 -14.43 6.64
CA ALA A 212 -3.37 -13.88 5.48
C ALA A 212 -3.11 -12.38 5.28
N ALA A 213 -3.10 -11.59 6.36
CA ALA A 213 -2.79 -10.16 6.34
C ALA A 213 -1.34 -9.91 5.91
N GLN A 214 -0.40 -10.72 6.41
CA GLN A 214 1.00 -10.68 6.02
C GLN A 214 1.18 -10.99 4.54
N PHE A 215 0.58 -12.09 4.06
CA PHE A 215 0.61 -12.46 2.65
C PHE A 215 0.05 -11.37 1.76
N LEU A 216 -1.08 -10.78 2.13
CA LEU A 216 -1.68 -9.68 1.38
C LEU A 216 -0.77 -8.45 1.34
N SER A 217 -0.20 -8.04 2.48
CA SER A 217 0.74 -6.92 2.55
C SER A 217 1.99 -7.16 1.69
N LEU A 218 2.50 -8.40 1.69
CA LEU A 218 3.67 -8.80 0.92
C LEU A 218 3.40 -8.78 -0.59
N CYS A 219 2.28 -9.34 -1.03
CA CYS A 219 1.96 -9.57 -2.44
C CYS A 219 1.24 -8.40 -3.10
N TRP A 220 0.63 -7.49 -2.34
CA TRP A 220 -0.17 -6.41 -2.90
C TRP A 220 0.59 -5.53 -3.94
N PRO A 221 1.85 -5.09 -3.70
CA PRO A 221 2.58 -4.31 -4.70
C PRO A 221 2.80 -5.06 -6.00
N ALA A 222 3.06 -6.37 -5.91
CA ALA A 222 3.21 -7.22 -7.09
C ALA A 222 1.91 -7.31 -7.90
N PHE A 223 0.76 -7.46 -7.25
CA PHE A 223 -0.54 -7.43 -7.91
C PHE A 223 -0.85 -6.07 -8.56
N ALA A 224 -0.51 -4.98 -7.87
CA ALA A 224 -0.69 -3.62 -8.40
C ALA A 224 0.22 -3.36 -9.61
N LEU A 225 1.50 -3.73 -9.52
CA LEU A 225 2.46 -3.62 -10.62
C LEU A 225 2.09 -4.50 -11.80
N TRP A 226 1.70 -5.74 -11.56
CA TRP A 226 1.19 -6.62 -12.62
C TRP A 226 -0.02 -6.01 -13.34
N PHE A 227 -0.98 -5.50 -12.59
CA PHE A 227 -2.14 -4.82 -13.19
C PHE A 227 -1.73 -3.60 -14.00
N LEU A 228 -0.83 -2.77 -13.49
CA LEU A 228 -0.36 -1.56 -14.16
C LEU A 228 0.48 -1.83 -15.41
N THR A 229 1.23 -2.92 -15.48
CA THR A 229 2.14 -3.23 -16.59
C THR A 229 1.54 -4.14 -17.65
N HIS A 230 0.49 -4.89 -17.33
CA HIS A 230 -0.08 -5.89 -18.24
C HIS A 230 -0.67 -5.27 -19.53
N PRO A 231 -0.28 -5.77 -20.73
CA PRO A 231 -0.67 -5.19 -22.04
C PRO A 231 -2.17 -5.17 -22.33
N ALA A 232 -2.92 -6.17 -21.87
CA ALA A 232 -4.37 -6.26 -22.04
C ALA A 232 -5.13 -5.05 -21.47
N HIS A 233 -4.50 -4.28 -20.59
CA HIS A 233 -5.06 -3.08 -19.98
C HIS A 233 -4.62 -1.79 -20.69
N HIS A 234 -3.80 -1.89 -21.75
CA HIS A 234 -3.28 -0.75 -22.52
C HIS A 234 -4.14 -0.32 -23.73
N ASN A 235 -4.95 -1.22 -24.29
CA ASN A 235 -5.55 -1.03 -25.62
C ASN A 235 -6.75 -0.08 -25.67
N THR A 236 -7.20 0.53 -24.57
CA THR A 236 -8.33 1.48 -24.58
C THR A 236 -7.95 2.93 -24.84
N ALA A 237 -6.68 3.25 -25.07
CA ALA A 237 -6.24 4.63 -25.32
C ALA A 237 -6.28 5.03 -26.83
N ARG A 238 -6.61 4.12 -27.75
CA ARG A 238 -6.61 4.37 -29.20
C ARG A 238 -7.99 4.51 -29.83
N SER A 239 -9.08 4.32 -29.08
CA SER A 239 -10.44 4.42 -29.61
C SER A 239 -11.29 5.41 -28.81
N GLY A 240 -10.90 6.68 -28.80
CA GLY A 240 -11.69 7.74 -28.18
C GLY A 240 -11.13 9.10 -28.52
#